data_c69b35a342b5f95d0cd673fd6b84aa46
#
_entry.id   c69b35a342b5f95d0cd673fd6b84aa46
#
_cell.length_a   1.000
_cell.length_b   1.000
_cell.length_c   1.000
_cell.angle_alpha   90.00
_cell.angle_beta   90.00
_cell.angle_gamma   90.00
#
_symmetry.space_group_name_H-M   'P 1'
#
loop_
_entity.id
_entity.type
_entity.pdbx_description
1 polymer ?
#
loop_
_entity_poly.entity_id
_entity_poly.type
_entity_poly.pdbx_seq_one_letter_code
_entity_poly.pdbx_strand_id
1 'polypeptide(L)'
;MTKIIAITGKGGTGKTAITTLLMRHLTRSEKVVLAIDADPDTNLPETLGCEADRTIGDIKEYMMNERDNMPPDINKESIFESKIYETLNELPDYDLLVMGRPEGSGCYCYVNNLLRGIMDRLTENYDVVIMDMEAGLEHFSRKTIRNIDDLLVVTDGSRRGMRTAERISELVHELETDVRNIHVVANKVTEDNKEQIQKTANELGLKLIGLVPTDEKIAERDLAGEALYDLPEDSKAVIEVERIAAKLGL
;
A
#
# COMPACT_ATOMS: atom_id res chain seq x y z
N MET A 1 16.32 -11.35 0.93
CA MET A 1 16.25 -9.89 0.69
C MET A 1 14.79 -9.58 0.48
N THR A 2 14.25 -8.72 1.30
CA THR A 2 12.84 -8.37 1.30
C THR A 2 12.45 -7.66 0.00
N LYS A 3 11.34 -8.04 -0.61
CA LYS A 3 10.77 -7.37 -1.77
C LYS A 3 9.71 -6.39 -1.32
N ILE A 4 9.88 -5.10 -1.64
CA ILE A 4 8.96 -4.03 -1.23
C ILE A 4 8.17 -3.53 -2.44
N ILE A 5 6.84 -3.63 -2.34
CA ILE A 5 5.89 -3.21 -3.36
C ILE A 5 4.99 -2.14 -2.77
N ALA A 6 4.93 -1.00 -3.41
CA ALA A 6 4.04 0.08 -3.03
C ALA A 6 2.95 0.30 -4.09
N ILE A 7 1.72 0.50 -3.65
CA ILE A 7 0.57 0.75 -4.52
C ILE A 7 0.10 2.18 -4.28
N THR A 8 0.05 2.98 -5.33
CA THR A 8 -0.42 4.37 -5.29
C THR A 8 -1.30 4.68 -6.50
N GLY A 9 -1.86 5.87 -6.55
CA GLY A 9 -2.73 6.31 -7.66
C GLY A 9 -3.79 7.27 -7.16
N LYS A 10 -4.57 7.82 -8.06
CA LYS A 10 -5.65 8.75 -7.73
C LYS A 10 -6.70 8.09 -6.82
N GLY A 11 -7.36 8.89 -5.95
CA GLY A 11 -8.50 8.41 -5.15
C GLY A 11 -9.59 7.77 -6.01
N GLY A 12 -10.16 6.65 -5.53
CA GLY A 12 -11.24 5.92 -6.19
C GLY A 12 -10.82 5.03 -7.39
N THR A 13 -9.52 4.89 -7.68
CA THR A 13 -9.04 4.01 -8.75
C THR A 13 -9.02 2.53 -8.39
N GLY A 14 -9.24 2.19 -7.10
CA GLY A 14 -9.24 0.81 -6.61
C GLY A 14 -7.88 0.29 -6.18
N LYS A 15 -7.02 1.17 -5.64
CA LYS A 15 -5.72 0.80 -5.06
C LYS A 15 -5.85 -0.32 -4.04
N THR A 16 -6.69 -0.10 -3.02
CA THR A 16 -6.93 -1.05 -1.93
C THR A 16 -7.45 -2.40 -2.45
N ALA A 17 -8.34 -2.40 -3.45
CA ALA A 17 -8.78 -3.64 -4.07
C ALA A 17 -7.63 -4.39 -4.76
N ILE A 18 -6.75 -3.69 -5.49
CA ILE A 18 -5.57 -4.31 -6.11
C ILE A 18 -4.61 -4.82 -5.03
N THR A 19 -4.39 -4.05 -3.96
CA THR A 19 -3.58 -4.47 -2.80
C THR A 19 -4.13 -5.75 -2.18
N THR A 20 -5.42 -5.80 -1.89
CA THR A 20 -6.10 -6.97 -1.32
C THR A 20 -5.97 -8.21 -2.21
N LEU A 21 -6.15 -8.06 -3.53
CA LEU A 21 -6.02 -9.18 -4.45
C LEU A 21 -4.57 -9.67 -4.61
N LEU A 22 -3.59 -8.78 -4.52
CA LEU A 22 -2.17 -9.15 -4.45
C LEU A 22 -1.85 -9.87 -3.14
N MET A 23 -2.39 -9.40 -2.01
CA MET A 23 -2.28 -10.09 -0.71
C MET A 23 -2.84 -11.50 -0.79
N ARG A 24 -4.05 -11.67 -1.34
CA ARG A 24 -4.67 -12.97 -1.57
C ARG A 24 -3.78 -13.93 -2.39
N HIS A 25 -3.04 -13.43 -3.37
CA HIS A 25 -2.07 -14.23 -4.13
C HIS A 25 -0.85 -14.61 -3.29
N LEU A 26 -0.28 -13.65 -2.55
CA LEU A 26 0.93 -13.83 -1.75
C LEU A 26 0.75 -14.82 -0.61
N THR A 27 -0.38 -14.78 0.09
CA THR A 27 -0.68 -15.65 1.23
C THR A 27 -0.87 -17.13 0.84
N ARG A 28 -1.00 -17.43 -0.45
CA ARG A 28 -0.99 -18.80 -0.98
C ARG A 28 0.40 -19.34 -1.25
N SER A 29 1.40 -18.51 -1.11
CA SER A 29 2.81 -18.90 -1.18
C SER A 29 3.37 -19.18 0.22
N GLU A 30 4.54 -19.80 0.32
CA GLU A 30 5.24 -20.04 1.59
C GLU A 30 6.00 -18.78 2.08
N LYS A 31 5.68 -17.59 1.56
CA LYS A 31 6.37 -16.35 1.89
C LYS A 31 5.80 -15.73 3.17
N VAL A 32 6.68 -15.13 3.96
CA VAL A 32 6.30 -14.30 5.11
C VAL A 32 5.97 -12.90 4.59
N VAL A 33 4.72 -12.47 4.76
CA VAL A 33 4.18 -11.25 4.14
C VAL A 33 3.76 -10.23 5.18
N LEU A 34 4.16 -8.97 4.97
CA LEU A 34 3.65 -7.83 5.72
C LEU A 34 2.80 -6.94 4.80
N ALA A 35 1.55 -6.72 5.18
CA ALA A 35 0.70 -5.70 4.61
C ALA A 35 0.81 -4.40 5.44
N ILE A 36 0.92 -3.26 4.76
CA ILE A 36 0.93 -1.95 5.41
C ILE A 36 -0.18 -1.09 4.81
N ASP A 37 -1.14 -0.71 5.64
CA ASP A 37 -2.12 0.31 5.29
C ASP A 37 -1.54 1.69 5.62
N ALA A 38 -1.12 2.42 4.60
CA ALA A 38 -0.57 3.76 4.70
C ALA A 38 -1.54 4.85 4.21
N ASP A 39 -2.80 4.48 3.92
CA ASP A 39 -3.87 5.43 3.63
C ASP A 39 -4.53 5.89 4.95
N PRO A 40 -4.67 7.20 5.20
CA PRO A 40 -5.35 7.69 6.40
C PRO A 40 -6.82 7.24 6.54
N ASP A 41 -7.44 6.81 5.46
CA ASP A 41 -8.82 6.31 5.48
C ASP A 41 -8.94 4.85 5.94
N THR A 42 -7.79 4.15 6.10
CA THR A 42 -7.67 2.80 6.71
C THR A 42 -8.67 1.77 6.16
N ASN A 43 -8.77 1.66 4.84
CA ASN A 43 -9.72 0.77 4.19
C ASN A 43 -9.18 -0.67 3.97
N LEU A 44 -7.87 -0.88 4.08
CA LEU A 44 -7.26 -2.18 3.80
C LEU A 44 -7.72 -3.29 4.75
N PRO A 45 -7.82 -3.06 6.09
CA PRO A 45 -8.32 -4.09 7.01
C PRO A 45 -9.70 -4.63 6.61
N GLU A 46 -10.66 -3.75 6.32
CA GLU A 46 -12.01 -4.12 5.92
C GLU A 46 -12.01 -4.98 4.66
N THR A 47 -11.24 -4.59 3.64
CA THR A 47 -11.16 -5.35 2.38
C THR A 47 -10.44 -6.69 2.51
N LEU A 48 -9.55 -6.81 3.51
CA LEU A 48 -8.89 -8.07 3.90
C LEU A 48 -9.78 -8.95 4.80
N GLY A 49 -10.88 -8.41 5.35
CA GLY A 49 -11.78 -9.12 6.25
C GLY A 49 -11.26 -9.24 7.69
N CYS A 50 -10.45 -8.29 8.13
CA CYS A 50 -9.92 -8.25 9.48
C CYS A 50 -10.16 -6.88 10.14
N GLU A 51 -10.01 -6.84 11.46
CA GLU A 51 -10.04 -5.61 12.24
C GLU A 51 -8.62 -5.22 12.65
N ALA A 52 -8.37 -3.93 12.80
CA ALA A 52 -7.11 -3.42 13.35
C ALA A 52 -7.43 -2.57 14.59
N ASP A 53 -7.05 -3.08 15.74
CA ASP A 53 -7.37 -2.45 17.03
C ASP A 53 -6.54 -1.18 17.31
N ARG A 54 -5.34 -1.08 16.74
CA ARG A 54 -4.39 0.01 16.98
C ARG A 54 -3.67 0.40 15.70
N THR A 55 -3.32 1.70 15.65
CA THR A 55 -2.58 2.28 14.53
C THR A 55 -1.25 2.89 14.99
N ILE A 56 -0.34 3.08 14.06
CA ILE A 56 0.89 3.85 14.32
C ILE A 56 0.56 5.31 14.71
N GLY A 57 -0.57 5.85 14.23
CA GLY A 57 -1.07 7.17 14.62
C GLY A 57 -1.28 7.26 16.13
N ASP A 58 -1.95 6.26 16.72
CA ASP A 58 -2.20 6.18 18.17
C ASP A 58 -0.89 6.15 18.99
N ILE A 59 0.11 5.40 18.50
CA ILE A 59 1.42 5.34 19.17
C ILE A 59 2.17 6.66 19.06
N LYS A 60 2.09 7.33 17.91
CA LYS A 60 2.69 8.67 17.76
C LYS A 60 2.07 9.66 18.74
N GLU A 61 0.76 9.65 18.88
CA GLU A 61 0.03 10.49 19.83
C GLU A 61 0.42 10.19 21.26
N TYR A 62 0.44 8.90 21.65
CA TYR A 62 0.93 8.46 22.94
C TYR A 62 2.33 8.99 23.25
N MET A 63 3.28 8.83 22.33
CA MET A 63 4.67 9.28 22.49
C MET A 63 4.80 10.80 22.62
N MET A 64 3.93 11.56 21.93
CA MET A 64 3.91 13.02 22.04
C MET A 64 3.37 13.47 23.40
N ASN A 65 2.30 12.85 23.90
CA ASN A 65 1.66 13.20 25.16
C ASN A 65 2.53 12.80 26.37
N GLU A 66 3.20 11.65 26.30
CA GLU A 66 4.05 11.15 27.39
C GLU A 66 5.50 11.65 27.35
N ARG A 67 5.87 12.40 26.33
CA ARG A 67 7.27 12.84 26.11
C ARG A 67 7.88 13.50 27.34
N ASP A 68 7.13 14.36 27.99
CA ASP A 68 7.60 15.16 29.14
C ASP A 68 7.47 14.42 30.48
N ASN A 69 6.66 13.36 30.52
CA ASN A 69 6.44 12.51 31.68
C ASN A 69 7.43 11.33 31.76
N MET A 70 8.13 11.02 30.68
CA MET A 70 9.09 9.92 30.66
C MET A 70 10.37 10.28 31.42
N PRO A 71 10.84 9.39 32.32
CA PRO A 71 12.13 9.59 32.99
C PRO A 71 13.28 9.80 32.00
N PRO A 72 14.27 10.67 32.31
CA PRO A 72 15.35 11.01 31.38
C PRO A 72 16.31 9.86 31.05
N ASP A 73 16.34 8.84 31.88
CA ASP A 73 17.19 7.65 31.76
C ASP A 73 16.54 6.50 30.94
N ILE A 74 15.28 6.67 30.52
CA ILE A 74 14.60 5.68 29.69
C ILE A 74 14.94 5.88 28.21
N ASN A 75 15.26 4.77 27.53
CA ASN A 75 15.43 4.76 26.08
C ASN A 75 14.05 4.86 25.38
N LYS A 76 13.73 6.09 24.96
CA LYS A 76 12.45 6.39 24.28
C LYS A 76 12.30 5.65 22.95
N GLU A 77 13.40 5.36 22.26
CA GLU A 77 13.40 4.58 21.02
C GLU A 77 12.93 3.15 21.27
N SER A 78 13.45 2.49 22.32
CA SER A 78 13.04 1.12 22.66
C SER A 78 11.57 1.02 23.07
N ILE A 79 11.05 2.03 23.79
CA ILE A 79 9.61 2.08 24.11
C ILE A 79 8.79 2.23 22.83
N PHE A 80 9.19 3.13 21.95
CA PHE A 80 8.47 3.37 20.70
C PHE A 80 8.49 2.13 19.81
N GLU A 81 9.65 1.48 19.70
CA GLU A 81 9.80 0.22 18.97
C GLU A 81 8.90 -0.88 19.53
N SER A 82 8.92 -1.11 20.85
CA SER A 82 8.01 -2.07 21.51
C SER A 82 6.54 -1.77 21.22
N LYS A 83 6.17 -0.51 21.27
CA LYS A 83 4.80 -0.08 20.99
C LYS A 83 4.40 -0.29 19.52
N ILE A 84 5.31 -0.10 18.57
CA ILE A 84 5.05 -0.40 17.15
C ILE A 84 4.82 -1.90 16.96
N TYR A 85 5.64 -2.76 17.57
CA TYR A 85 5.40 -4.21 17.54
C TYR A 85 4.06 -4.61 18.17
N GLU A 86 3.59 -3.89 19.21
CA GLU A 86 2.27 -4.10 19.81
C GLU A 86 1.09 -3.71 18.88
N THR A 87 1.33 -2.92 17.83
CA THR A 87 0.29 -2.57 16.82
C THR A 87 0.26 -3.52 15.63
N LEU A 88 1.23 -4.42 15.55
CA LEU A 88 1.26 -5.42 14.51
C LEU A 88 0.12 -6.42 14.73
N ASN A 89 -0.78 -6.52 13.77
CA ASN A 89 -1.83 -7.52 13.79
C ASN A 89 -1.29 -8.79 13.12
N GLU A 90 -0.92 -9.77 13.95
CA GLU A 90 -0.44 -11.07 13.51
C GLU A 90 -1.63 -11.94 13.10
N LEU A 91 -1.78 -12.21 11.82
CA LEU A 91 -2.83 -13.04 11.23
C LEU A 91 -2.25 -14.39 10.79
N PRO A 92 -3.05 -15.42 10.55
CA PRO A 92 -2.52 -16.74 10.24
C PRO A 92 -1.59 -16.82 9.02
N ASP A 93 -1.84 -15.99 8.01
CA ASP A 93 -1.16 -16.04 6.72
C ASP A 93 -0.32 -14.80 6.41
N TYR A 94 -0.44 -13.74 7.20
CA TYR A 94 0.28 -12.47 7.01
C TYR A 94 0.18 -11.60 8.25
N ASP A 95 1.06 -10.62 8.35
CA ASP A 95 0.96 -9.56 9.34
C ASP A 95 0.42 -8.28 8.71
N LEU A 96 -0.34 -7.50 9.48
CA LEU A 96 -0.91 -6.24 9.05
C LEU A 96 -0.50 -5.11 10.00
N LEU A 97 0.04 -4.04 9.42
CA LEU A 97 0.35 -2.79 10.11
C LEU A 97 -0.49 -1.65 9.54
N VAL A 98 -1.20 -0.93 10.40
CA VAL A 98 -2.03 0.21 10.01
C VAL A 98 -1.39 1.51 10.47
N MET A 99 -1.15 2.41 9.53
CA MET A 99 -0.53 3.71 9.84
C MET A 99 -1.49 4.67 10.53
N GLY A 100 -2.76 4.68 10.15
CA GLY A 100 -3.79 5.55 10.71
C GLY A 100 -3.51 7.04 10.51
N ARG A 101 -4.40 7.88 11.03
CA ARG A 101 -4.23 9.35 11.06
C ARG A 101 -3.54 9.75 12.36
N PRO A 102 -2.44 10.50 12.34
CA PRO A 102 -1.98 11.17 13.55
C PRO A 102 -2.95 12.31 13.85
N GLU A 103 -3.66 12.24 14.97
CA GLU A 103 -4.49 13.33 15.47
C GLU A 103 -3.63 14.29 16.31
N GLY A 104 -3.78 15.59 16.10
CA GLY A 104 -3.12 16.62 16.90
C GLY A 104 -2.26 17.62 16.13
N SER A 105 -2.08 18.80 16.73
CA SER A 105 -1.22 19.87 16.21
C SER A 105 0.19 19.73 16.75
N GLY A 106 1.17 19.39 15.92
CA GLY A 106 2.56 19.31 16.35
C GLY A 106 3.53 18.92 15.22
N CYS A 107 4.83 19.16 15.47
CA CYS A 107 5.87 18.67 14.57
C CYS A 107 6.25 17.24 14.94
N TYR A 108 5.83 16.27 14.16
CA TYR A 108 6.15 14.85 14.32
C TYR A 108 7.54 14.46 13.75
N CYS A 109 8.40 15.43 13.42
CA CYS A 109 9.68 15.17 12.74
C CYS A 109 10.54 14.15 13.46
N TYR A 110 10.66 14.25 14.79
CA TYR A 110 11.43 13.31 15.59
C TYR A 110 10.82 11.90 15.58
N VAL A 111 9.51 11.80 15.86
CA VAL A 111 8.78 10.53 15.87
C VAL A 111 8.77 9.87 14.50
N ASN A 112 8.65 10.65 13.44
CA ASN A 112 8.72 10.14 12.06
C ASN A 112 10.11 9.60 11.70
N ASN A 113 11.20 10.20 12.22
CA ASN A 113 12.55 9.68 12.02
C ASN A 113 12.77 8.36 12.76
N LEU A 114 12.30 8.26 14.00
CA LEU A 114 12.33 7.00 14.76
C LEU A 114 11.52 5.92 14.04
N LEU A 115 10.29 6.24 13.62
CA LEU A 115 9.43 5.32 12.90
C LEU A 115 10.13 4.75 11.67
N ARG A 116 10.80 5.60 10.88
CA ARG A 116 11.53 5.14 9.69
C ARG A 116 12.55 4.08 10.03
N GLY A 117 13.41 4.32 11.03
CA GLY A 117 14.45 3.36 11.43
C GLY A 117 13.87 2.04 11.94
N ILE A 118 12.70 2.10 12.60
CA ILE A 118 12.01 0.90 13.08
C ILE A 118 11.37 0.15 11.90
N MET A 119 10.74 0.87 10.96
CA MET A 119 10.15 0.27 9.77
C MET A 119 11.20 -0.40 8.88
N ASP A 120 12.38 0.23 8.71
CA ASP A 120 13.49 -0.38 7.98
C ASP A 120 13.88 -1.74 8.60
N ARG A 121 13.98 -1.82 9.94
CA ARG A 121 14.29 -3.08 10.65
C ARG A 121 13.14 -4.09 10.63
N LEU A 122 11.90 -3.62 10.80
CA LEU A 122 10.72 -4.47 10.80
C LEU A 122 10.57 -5.19 9.45
N THR A 123 10.71 -4.44 8.36
CA THR A 123 10.54 -4.98 7.01
C THR A 123 11.57 -6.05 6.65
N GLU A 124 12.77 -6.04 7.26
CA GLU A 124 13.80 -7.06 7.03
C GLU A 124 13.38 -8.47 7.46
N ASN A 125 12.36 -8.61 8.32
CA ASN A 125 11.85 -9.90 8.80
C ASN A 125 10.87 -10.58 7.82
N TYR A 126 10.52 -9.93 6.71
CA TYR A 126 9.54 -10.41 5.74
C TYR A 126 10.18 -10.68 4.39
N ASP A 127 9.60 -11.65 3.66
CA ASP A 127 9.99 -11.92 2.27
C ASP A 127 9.41 -10.88 1.33
N VAL A 128 8.15 -10.46 1.59
CA VAL A 128 7.44 -9.45 0.81
C VAL A 128 6.74 -8.46 1.73
N VAL A 129 6.89 -7.17 1.43
CA VAL A 129 6.12 -6.09 2.04
C VAL A 129 5.28 -5.44 0.96
N ILE A 130 3.98 -5.33 1.21
CA ILE A 130 3.04 -4.67 0.32
C ILE A 130 2.39 -3.48 1.02
N MET A 131 2.35 -2.33 0.35
CA MET A 131 1.88 -1.08 0.95
C MET A 131 0.74 -0.49 0.15
N ASP A 132 -0.42 -0.31 0.79
CA ASP A 132 -1.51 0.49 0.24
C ASP A 132 -1.32 1.96 0.63
N MET A 133 -1.21 2.83 -0.35
CA MET A 133 -0.85 4.22 -0.13
C MET A 133 -1.97 5.17 -0.57
N GLU A 134 -2.08 6.29 0.13
CA GLU A 134 -2.92 7.41 -0.28
C GLU A 134 -2.54 7.93 -1.68
N ALA A 135 -3.44 8.69 -2.27
CA ALA A 135 -3.20 9.41 -3.52
C ALA A 135 -2.11 10.47 -3.34
N GLY A 136 -1.01 10.31 -4.08
CA GLY A 136 0.11 11.26 -4.09
C GLY A 136 1.35 10.77 -3.35
N LEU A 137 2.51 11.19 -3.86
CA LEU A 137 3.82 10.82 -3.30
C LEU A 137 4.32 11.80 -2.23
N GLU A 138 3.59 12.87 -1.97
CA GLU A 138 4.04 13.94 -1.06
C GLU A 138 4.21 13.44 0.38
N HIS A 139 3.37 12.51 0.80
CA HIS A 139 3.48 11.85 2.11
C HIS A 139 4.54 10.75 2.13
N PHE A 140 4.85 10.19 0.96
CA PHE A 140 5.76 9.09 0.78
C PHE A 140 7.24 9.49 0.83
N SER A 141 7.61 10.57 0.13
CA SER A 141 9.02 10.93 -0.11
C SER A 141 9.84 11.27 1.12
N ARG A 142 9.21 11.42 2.27
CA ARG A 142 9.90 11.94 3.46
C ARG A 142 9.82 11.07 4.72
N LYS A 143 8.98 10.01 4.80
CA LYS A 143 8.58 9.61 6.15
C LYS A 143 8.54 8.14 6.54
N THR A 144 8.49 7.13 5.63
CA THR A 144 8.16 5.80 6.13
C THR A 144 9.03 4.63 5.65
N ILE A 145 9.29 4.47 4.36
CA ILE A 145 10.07 3.34 3.83
C ILE A 145 10.99 3.79 2.71
N ARG A 146 12.17 3.17 2.61
CA ARG A 146 13.15 3.33 1.53
C ARG A 146 13.19 2.06 0.69
N ASN A 147 13.84 2.14 -0.48
CA ASN A 147 14.15 0.98 -1.32
C ASN A 147 12.92 0.22 -1.82
N ILE A 148 11.99 0.91 -2.52
CA ILE A 148 10.86 0.27 -3.18
C ILE A 148 11.34 -0.43 -4.43
N ASP A 149 11.10 -1.74 -4.50
CA ASP A 149 11.45 -2.52 -5.69
C ASP A 149 10.49 -2.26 -6.84
N ASP A 150 9.19 -2.23 -6.54
CA ASP A 150 8.14 -2.01 -7.55
C ASP A 150 7.08 -1.04 -7.03
N LEU A 151 6.90 0.08 -7.71
CA LEU A 151 5.80 1.01 -7.50
C LEU A 151 4.70 0.76 -8.53
N LEU A 152 3.52 0.40 -8.06
CA LEU A 152 2.33 0.20 -8.88
C LEU A 152 1.45 1.46 -8.83
N VAL A 153 1.33 2.12 -9.96
CA VAL A 153 0.44 3.28 -10.11
C VAL A 153 -0.88 2.81 -10.68
N VAL A 154 -1.92 2.77 -9.84
CA VAL A 154 -3.27 2.32 -10.23
C VAL A 154 -4.07 3.49 -10.81
N THR A 155 -4.63 3.29 -11.99
CA THR A 155 -5.46 4.27 -12.70
C THR A 155 -6.79 3.64 -13.15
N ASP A 156 -7.81 4.45 -13.34
CA ASP A 156 -9.11 4.03 -13.92
C ASP A 156 -9.10 3.95 -15.45
N GLY A 157 -7.94 4.11 -16.07
CA GLY A 157 -7.79 4.11 -17.52
C GLY A 157 -8.34 5.35 -18.24
N SER A 158 -8.99 6.28 -17.54
CA SER A 158 -9.40 7.54 -18.13
C SER A 158 -8.20 8.39 -18.55
N ARG A 159 -8.37 9.27 -19.54
CA ARG A 159 -7.29 10.15 -20.00
C ARG A 159 -6.71 11.01 -18.85
N ARG A 160 -7.53 11.40 -17.88
CA ARG A 160 -7.08 12.14 -16.69
C ARG A 160 -6.31 11.23 -15.74
N GLY A 161 -6.80 10.00 -15.54
CA GLY A 161 -6.12 8.98 -14.73
C GLY A 161 -4.75 8.65 -15.28
N MET A 162 -4.64 8.41 -16.60
CA MET A 162 -3.36 8.12 -17.28
C MET A 162 -2.36 9.28 -17.15
N ARG A 163 -2.81 10.53 -17.30
CA ARG A 163 -1.96 11.71 -17.06
C ARG A 163 -1.54 11.86 -15.60
N THR A 164 -2.39 11.43 -14.66
CA THR A 164 -2.01 11.41 -13.24
C THR A 164 -0.91 10.36 -13.01
N ALA A 165 -1.02 9.18 -13.64
CA ALA A 165 0.01 8.16 -13.57
C ALA A 165 1.35 8.65 -14.16
N GLU A 166 1.32 9.36 -15.29
CA GLU A 166 2.50 10.01 -15.88
C GLU A 166 3.15 10.99 -14.89
N ARG A 167 2.38 11.89 -14.30
CA ARG A 167 2.90 12.87 -13.30
C ARG A 167 3.47 12.20 -12.06
N ILE A 168 2.85 11.12 -11.58
CA ILE A 168 3.39 10.36 -10.46
C ILE A 168 4.76 9.76 -10.84
N SER A 169 4.88 9.20 -12.05
CA SER A 169 6.14 8.65 -12.55
C SER A 169 7.23 9.73 -12.67
N GLU A 170 6.90 10.89 -13.19
CA GLU A 170 7.81 12.05 -13.26
C GLU A 170 8.26 12.50 -11.88
N LEU A 171 7.31 12.63 -10.93
CA LEU A 171 7.59 13.07 -9.57
C LEU A 171 8.49 12.10 -8.79
N VAL A 172 8.35 10.79 -9.00
CA VAL A 172 9.25 9.77 -8.43
C VAL A 172 10.69 10.02 -8.87
N HIS A 173 10.90 10.32 -10.16
CA HIS A 173 12.21 10.63 -10.71
C HIS A 173 12.76 11.97 -10.20
N GLU A 174 11.92 13.01 -10.10
CA GLU A 174 12.32 14.34 -9.62
C GLU A 174 12.70 14.35 -8.13
N LEU A 175 12.03 13.54 -7.31
CA LEU A 175 12.27 13.47 -5.87
C LEU A 175 13.47 12.58 -5.49
N GLU A 176 14.17 12.00 -6.47
CA GLU A 176 15.28 11.05 -6.24
C GLU A 176 14.90 9.98 -5.21
N THR A 177 13.67 9.47 -5.30
CA THR A 177 13.21 8.41 -4.40
C THR A 177 13.83 7.08 -4.79
N ASP A 178 14.15 6.25 -3.81
CA ASP A 178 14.73 4.91 -4.03
C ASP A 178 13.66 3.92 -4.56
N VAL A 179 13.12 4.20 -5.75
CA VAL A 179 12.17 3.33 -6.47
C VAL A 179 12.86 2.72 -7.67
N ARG A 180 12.96 1.38 -7.71
CA ARG A 180 13.66 0.68 -8.79
C ARG A 180 12.85 0.59 -10.07
N ASN A 181 11.56 0.25 -9.95
CA ASN A 181 10.67 0.08 -11.09
C ASN A 181 9.35 0.79 -10.84
N ILE A 182 8.82 1.44 -11.88
CA ILE A 182 7.48 2.02 -11.88
C ILE A 182 6.63 1.29 -12.90
N HIS A 183 5.47 0.84 -12.48
CA HIS A 183 4.51 0.11 -13.30
C HIS A 183 3.14 0.78 -13.23
N VAL A 184 2.39 0.73 -14.31
CA VAL A 184 1.01 1.20 -14.33
C VAL A 184 0.06 0.02 -14.42
N VAL A 185 -1.00 0.04 -13.62
CA VAL A 185 -2.11 -0.89 -13.66
C VAL A 185 -3.37 -0.10 -13.95
N ALA A 186 -4.01 -0.37 -15.08
CA ALA A 186 -5.33 0.18 -15.35
C ALA A 186 -6.39 -0.76 -14.75
N ASN A 187 -7.25 -0.20 -13.90
CA ASN A 187 -8.36 -0.89 -13.26
C ASN A 187 -9.70 -0.43 -13.83
N LYS A 188 -10.76 -1.19 -13.60
CA LYS A 188 -12.12 -0.92 -14.10
C LYS A 188 -12.16 -0.86 -15.65
N VAL A 189 -11.37 -1.72 -16.29
CA VAL A 189 -11.26 -1.78 -17.75
C VAL A 189 -12.48 -2.50 -18.32
N THR A 190 -13.01 -1.97 -19.42
CA THR A 190 -14.06 -2.62 -20.24
C THR A 190 -13.46 -3.03 -21.59
N GLU A 191 -14.12 -3.95 -22.30
CA GLU A 191 -13.66 -4.34 -23.65
C GLU A 191 -13.58 -3.13 -24.59
N ASP A 192 -14.52 -2.16 -24.46
CA ASP A 192 -14.59 -0.97 -25.31
C ASP A 192 -13.43 0.01 -25.13
N ASN A 193 -12.81 0.06 -23.93
CA ASN A 193 -11.77 1.05 -23.63
C ASN A 193 -10.36 0.47 -23.61
N LYS A 194 -10.21 -0.84 -23.67
CA LYS A 194 -8.94 -1.57 -23.54
C LYS A 194 -7.88 -1.11 -24.54
N GLU A 195 -8.23 -1.06 -25.82
CA GLU A 195 -7.32 -0.62 -26.89
C GLU A 195 -6.88 0.83 -26.71
N GLN A 196 -7.84 1.70 -26.34
CA GLN A 196 -7.55 3.11 -26.11
C GLN A 196 -6.61 3.32 -24.91
N ILE A 197 -6.78 2.55 -23.83
CA ILE A 197 -5.90 2.58 -22.65
C ILE A 197 -4.48 2.17 -23.06
N GLN A 198 -4.34 1.06 -23.78
CA GLN A 198 -3.05 0.57 -24.29
C GLN A 198 -2.34 1.60 -25.16
N LYS A 199 -3.09 2.21 -26.09
CA LYS A 199 -2.57 3.27 -26.97
C LYS A 199 -2.09 4.47 -26.16
N THR A 200 -2.91 4.94 -25.21
CA THR A 200 -2.58 6.08 -24.35
C THR A 200 -1.36 5.81 -23.48
N ALA A 201 -1.23 4.59 -22.91
CA ALA A 201 -0.06 4.19 -22.15
C ALA A 201 1.22 4.27 -23.01
N ASN A 202 1.17 3.77 -24.24
CA ASN A 202 2.29 3.83 -25.17
C ASN A 202 2.65 5.28 -25.55
N GLU A 203 1.66 6.13 -25.82
CA GLU A 203 1.86 7.55 -26.15
C GLU A 203 2.53 8.32 -25.00
N LEU A 204 2.23 7.98 -23.74
CA LEU A 204 2.79 8.59 -22.55
C LEU A 204 4.07 7.87 -22.02
N GLY A 205 4.54 6.84 -22.72
CA GLY A 205 5.73 6.09 -22.30
C GLY A 205 5.55 5.32 -20.99
N LEU A 206 4.33 4.99 -20.60
CA LEU A 206 4.01 4.31 -19.34
C LEU A 206 4.17 2.79 -19.47
N LYS A 207 4.83 2.16 -18.51
CA LYS A 207 4.97 0.71 -18.44
C LYS A 207 3.70 0.07 -17.89
N LEU A 208 2.72 -0.14 -18.76
CA LEU A 208 1.44 -0.79 -18.41
C LEU A 208 1.64 -2.30 -18.26
N ILE A 209 1.47 -2.84 -17.04
CA ILE A 209 1.66 -4.26 -16.75
C ILE A 209 0.37 -5.05 -16.61
N GLY A 210 -0.77 -4.40 -16.38
CA GLY A 210 -2.06 -5.05 -16.20
C GLY A 210 -3.23 -4.18 -16.63
N LEU A 211 -4.30 -4.85 -17.07
CA LEU A 211 -5.58 -4.29 -17.46
C LEU A 211 -6.67 -5.05 -16.68
N VAL A 212 -6.91 -4.63 -15.43
CA VAL A 212 -7.86 -5.30 -14.55
C VAL A 212 -9.28 -4.94 -14.97
N PRO A 213 -10.06 -5.92 -15.42
CA PRO A 213 -11.40 -5.66 -15.92
C PRO A 213 -12.36 -5.25 -14.81
N THR A 214 -13.44 -4.57 -15.17
CA THR A 214 -14.59 -4.39 -14.28
C THR A 214 -15.13 -5.77 -13.88
N ASP A 215 -15.30 -5.98 -12.58
CA ASP A 215 -15.82 -7.21 -12.03
C ASP A 215 -17.01 -6.91 -11.11
N GLU A 216 -18.18 -7.45 -11.48
CA GLU A 216 -19.43 -7.24 -10.75
C GLU A 216 -19.34 -7.81 -9.32
N LYS A 217 -18.57 -8.88 -9.11
CA LYS A 217 -18.37 -9.51 -7.80
C LYS A 217 -17.67 -8.57 -6.81
N ILE A 218 -16.77 -7.71 -7.29
CA ILE A 218 -16.15 -6.67 -6.45
C ILE A 218 -17.21 -5.66 -6.00
N ALA A 219 -18.04 -5.18 -6.93
CA ALA A 219 -19.07 -4.20 -6.61
C ALA A 219 -20.16 -4.78 -5.67
N GLU A 220 -20.52 -6.05 -5.86
CA GLU A 220 -21.47 -6.75 -4.98
C GLU A 220 -20.94 -6.87 -3.55
N ARG A 221 -19.67 -7.29 -3.38
CA ARG A 221 -19.04 -7.40 -2.06
C ARG A 221 -18.84 -6.05 -1.39
N ASP A 222 -18.35 -5.06 -2.11
CA ASP A 222 -18.18 -3.69 -1.62
C ASP A 222 -19.51 -3.12 -1.11
N LEU A 223 -20.62 -3.34 -1.85
CA LEU A 223 -21.96 -2.94 -1.42
C LEU A 223 -22.47 -3.71 -0.20
N ALA A 224 -22.08 -4.98 -0.06
CA ALA A 224 -22.45 -5.84 1.07
C ALA A 224 -21.58 -5.63 2.31
N GLY A 225 -20.46 -4.89 2.21
CA GLY A 225 -19.45 -4.77 3.27
C GLY A 225 -18.71 -6.08 3.50
N GLU A 226 -18.54 -6.89 2.46
CA GLU A 226 -17.84 -8.17 2.51
C GLU A 226 -16.39 -8.04 2.03
N ALA A 227 -15.49 -8.83 2.63
CA ALA A 227 -14.08 -8.83 2.29
C ALA A 227 -13.82 -9.19 0.82
N LEU A 228 -12.99 -8.40 0.14
CA LEU A 228 -12.54 -8.70 -1.22
C LEU A 228 -11.51 -9.83 -1.25
N TYR A 229 -10.84 -10.09 -0.14
CA TYR A 229 -9.89 -11.19 0.02
C TYR A 229 -10.50 -12.55 -0.34
N ASP A 230 -11.79 -12.77 -0.06
CA ASP A 230 -12.51 -14.01 -0.31
C ASP A 230 -13.18 -14.08 -1.69
N LEU A 231 -12.79 -13.22 -2.64
CA LEU A 231 -13.30 -13.30 -4.00
C LEU A 231 -13.04 -14.69 -4.60
N PRO A 232 -14.00 -15.26 -5.37
CA PRO A 232 -13.83 -16.59 -5.97
C PRO A 232 -12.75 -16.59 -7.07
N GLU A 233 -12.17 -17.77 -7.32
CA GLU A 233 -11.09 -17.97 -8.30
C GLU A 233 -11.45 -17.56 -9.74
N ASP A 234 -12.72 -17.65 -10.08
CA ASP A 234 -13.25 -17.30 -11.40
C ASP A 234 -13.51 -15.78 -11.58
N SER A 235 -13.21 -14.97 -10.55
CA SER A 235 -13.24 -13.52 -10.65
C SER A 235 -12.26 -13.03 -11.71
N LYS A 236 -12.74 -12.20 -12.63
CA LYS A 236 -11.90 -11.64 -13.71
C LYS A 236 -10.78 -10.77 -13.15
N ALA A 237 -11.06 -10.06 -12.05
CA ALA A 237 -10.08 -9.23 -11.39
C ALA A 237 -8.99 -10.07 -10.71
N VAL A 238 -9.37 -11.16 -10.01
CA VAL A 238 -8.43 -12.10 -9.40
C VAL A 238 -7.48 -12.66 -10.46
N ILE A 239 -8.01 -13.20 -11.56
CA ILE A 239 -7.22 -13.79 -12.64
C ILE A 239 -6.21 -12.78 -13.22
N GLU A 240 -6.61 -11.53 -13.43
CA GLU A 240 -5.68 -10.53 -13.98
C GLU A 240 -4.64 -10.07 -12.95
N VAL A 241 -5.03 -9.95 -11.66
CA VAL A 241 -4.07 -9.59 -10.61
C VAL A 241 -3.02 -10.71 -10.38
N GLU A 242 -3.39 -11.97 -10.51
CA GLU A 242 -2.43 -13.09 -10.49
C GLU A 242 -1.42 -12.99 -11.65
N ARG A 243 -1.87 -12.57 -12.84
CA ARG A 243 -0.95 -12.30 -13.97
C ARG A 243 -0.01 -11.12 -13.69
N ILE A 244 -0.52 -10.07 -13.03
CA ILE A 244 0.30 -8.95 -12.57
C ILE A 244 1.33 -9.43 -11.57
N ALA A 245 0.93 -10.23 -10.57
CA ALA A 245 1.82 -10.81 -9.57
C ALA A 245 2.96 -11.62 -10.22
N ALA A 246 2.64 -12.48 -11.19
CA ALA A 246 3.64 -13.24 -11.94
C ALA A 246 4.64 -12.34 -12.69
N LYS A 247 4.18 -11.20 -13.28
CA LYS A 247 5.07 -10.22 -13.94
C LYS A 247 5.97 -9.49 -12.96
N LEU A 248 5.55 -9.37 -11.70
CA LEU A 248 6.34 -8.80 -10.61
C LEU A 248 7.30 -9.82 -9.98
N GLY A 249 7.19 -11.10 -10.34
CA GLY A 249 7.99 -12.18 -9.76
C GLY A 249 7.57 -12.55 -8.33
N LEU A 250 6.27 -12.46 -8.06
CA LEU A 250 5.65 -12.85 -6.80
C LEU A 250 5.19 -14.29 -6.78
#